data_732b5822547a6895261fa5c7b2d6fa28
#
_entry.id   732b5822547a6895261fa5c7b2d6fa28
#
_cell.length_a   1.000
_cell.length_b   1.000
_cell.length_c   1.000
_cell.angle_alpha   90.00
_cell.angle_beta   90.00
_cell.angle_gamma   90.00
#
_symmetry.space_group_name_H-M   'P 1'
#
loop_
_entity.id
_entity.type
_entity.pdbx_description
1 polymer ?
#
loop_
_entity_poly.entity_id
_entity_poly.type
_entity_poly.pdbx_seq_one_letter_code
_entity_poly.pdbx_strand_id
1 'polypeptide(L)'
;MKVIIIGASSGMGMEVAKLLVAEGHLLGVAARREDRLQALKQLAPDRVVTATIDVTAQDAPARLRALIDSLGGMDLFFYSSGIGKQNRTLTPDIELNTVNTNGMGFTRMIGEAYRYFAERGEGHIAAITSIAGTQGLGPAPSYSATKAFQNVYLQALEQQANARGLNIRFTDIRPGFVNTDLLNDDFHYPMMLKPDKAARQIVRAIKGKRHVRVIDWKYAILTPLWRLLPRPLWRHLKL
;
A
#
# COMPACT_ATOMS: atom_id res chain seq x y z
N MET A 1 13.25 2.08 14.83
CA MET A 1 11.92 2.65 14.62
C MET A 1 10.86 1.61 14.96
N LYS A 2 9.70 2.06 15.40
CA LYS A 2 8.49 1.26 15.55
C LYS A 2 7.65 1.37 14.28
N VAL A 3 7.48 0.27 13.57
CA VAL A 3 6.84 0.26 12.25
C VAL A 3 5.58 -0.61 12.29
N ILE A 4 4.46 -0.07 11.88
CA ILE A 4 3.23 -0.84 11.67
C ILE A 4 3.09 -1.15 10.19
N ILE A 5 2.85 -2.43 9.85
CA ILE A 5 2.69 -2.90 8.46
C ILE A 5 1.33 -3.58 8.30
N ILE A 6 0.47 -3.01 7.49
CA ILE A 6 -0.82 -3.62 7.11
C ILE A 6 -0.66 -4.32 5.76
N GLY A 7 -1.06 -5.60 5.69
CA GLY A 7 -0.88 -6.43 4.51
C GLY A 7 0.46 -7.18 4.49
N ALA A 8 0.96 -7.58 5.67
CA ALA A 8 2.26 -8.22 5.84
C ALA A 8 2.29 -9.74 5.54
N SER A 9 1.15 -10.38 5.20
CA SER A 9 1.08 -11.83 5.06
C SER A 9 1.56 -12.39 3.72
N SER A 10 1.86 -11.55 2.73
CA SER A 10 2.38 -11.97 1.42
C SER A 10 2.96 -10.80 0.62
N GLY A 11 3.52 -11.11 -0.55
CA GLY A 11 3.95 -10.14 -1.54
C GLY A 11 4.90 -9.08 -1.01
N MET A 12 4.75 -7.86 -1.48
CA MET A 12 5.63 -6.73 -1.14
C MET A 12 5.62 -6.40 0.36
N GLY A 13 4.46 -6.50 1.02
CA GLY A 13 4.36 -6.21 2.46
C GLY A 13 5.19 -7.17 3.31
N MET A 14 5.15 -8.46 3.00
CA MET A 14 5.96 -9.48 3.67
C MET A 14 7.46 -9.26 3.42
N GLU A 15 7.87 -8.99 2.19
CA GLU A 15 9.29 -8.77 1.87
C GLU A 15 9.84 -7.49 2.51
N VAL A 16 9.04 -6.42 2.58
CA VAL A 16 9.41 -5.21 3.33
C VAL A 16 9.54 -5.52 4.83
N ALA A 17 8.61 -6.29 5.41
CA ALA A 17 8.69 -6.69 6.82
C ALA A 17 9.99 -7.46 7.12
N LYS A 18 10.35 -8.44 6.29
CA LYS A 18 11.62 -9.19 6.44
C LYS A 18 12.85 -8.29 6.42
N LEU A 19 12.89 -7.32 5.48
CA LEU A 19 14.02 -6.37 5.40
C LEU A 19 14.10 -5.50 6.65
N LEU A 20 12.98 -4.96 7.13
CA LEU A 20 12.96 -4.10 8.31
C LEU A 20 13.27 -4.87 9.60
N VAL A 21 12.86 -6.14 9.72
CA VAL A 21 13.29 -7.03 10.82
C VAL A 21 14.81 -7.22 10.79
N ALA A 22 15.37 -7.52 9.62
CA ALA A 22 16.81 -7.71 9.47
C ALA A 22 17.62 -6.45 9.82
N GLU A 23 17.05 -5.26 9.61
CA GLU A 23 17.63 -3.97 9.98
C GLU A 23 17.45 -3.60 11.49
N GLY A 24 16.82 -4.48 12.29
CA GLY A 24 16.70 -4.27 13.73
C GLY A 24 15.48 -3.43 14.17
N HIS A 25 14.51 -3.21 13.30
CA HIS A 25 13.31 -2.45 13.65
C HIS A 25 12.30 -3.28 14.46
N LEU A 26 11.47 -2.60 15.29
CA LEU A 26 10.33 -3.19 15.96
C LEU A 26 9.11 -3.12 15.04
N LEU A 27 8.46 -4.26 14.81
CA LEU A 27 7.35 -4.35 13.86
C LEU A 27 6.04 -4.77 14.53
N GLY A 28 4.97 -4.03 14.25
CA GLY A 28 3.60 -4.50 14.38
C GLY A 28 3.10 -4.92 12.99
N VAL A 29 2.86 -6.21 12.77
CA VAL A 29 2.45 -6.71 11.46
C VAL A 29 1.01 -7.20 11.49
N ALA A 30 0.22 -6.80 10.50
CA ALA A 30 -1.19 -7.16 10.44
C ALA A 30 -1.64 -7.63 9.05
N ALA A 31 -2.50 -8.62 9.04
CA ALA A 31 -3.21 -9.15 7.88
C ALA A 31 -4.34 -10.08 8.34
N ARG A 32 -5.09 -10.67 7.39
CA ARG A 32 -6.14 -11.66 7.66
C ARG A 32 -5.60 -13.06 7.97
N ARG A 33 -4.44 -13.44 7.38
CA ARG A 33 -3.84 -14.77 7.50
C ARG A 33 -2.87 -14.81 8.67
N GLU A 34 -3.33 -15.34 9.79
CA GLU A 34 -2.58 -15.36 11.04
C GLU A 34 -1.35 -16.28 10.95
N ASP A 35 -1.47 -17.44 10.31
CA ASP A 35 -0.38 -18.39 10.09
C ASP A 35 0.85 -17.74 9.46
N ARG A 36 0.63 -16.89 8.46
CA ARG A 36 1.68 -16.15 7.77
C ARG A 36 2.31 -15.06 8.63
N LEU A 37 1.54 -14.44 9.52
CA LEU A 37 2.05 -13.44 10.46
C LEU A 37 2.91 -14.12 11.54
N GLN A 38 2.51 -15.29 12.02
CA GLN A 38 3.30 -16.08 12.97
C GLN A 38 4.64 -16.51 12.38
N ALA A 39 4.70 -16.88 11.10
CA ALA A 39 5.95 -17.15 10.41
C ALA A 39 6.90 -15.93 10.39
N LEU A 40 6.37 -14.70 10.22
CA LEU A 40 7.17 -13.48 10.34
C LEU A 40 7.65 -13.26 11.79
N LYS A 41 6.78 -13.49 12.78
CA LYS A 41 7.14 -13.39 14.19
C LYS A 41 8.28 -14.33 14.59
N GLN A 42 8.30 -15.53 14.04
CA GLN A 42 9.38 -16.51 14.30
C GLN A 42 10.77 -16.01 13.85
N LEU A 43 10.85 -15.09 12.88
CA LEU A 43 12.12 -14.50 12.45
C LEU A 43 12.75 -13.61 13.53
N ALA A 44 11.95 -13.00 14.38
CA ALA A 44 12.39 -12.13 15.47
C ALA A 44 11.30 -12.03 16.56
N PRO A 45 11.13 -13.06 17.41
CA PRO A 45 10.00 -13.13 18.37
C PRO A 45 9.88 -11.91 19.29
N ASP A 46 10.99 -11.35 19.71
CA ASP A 46 11.06 -10.19 20.64
C ASP A 46 10.84 -8.85 19.93
N ARG A 47 10.82 -8.81 18.60
CA ARG A 47 10.73 -7.59 17.81
C ARG A 47 9.50 -7.50 16.91
N VAL A 48 8.71 -8.58 16.83
CA VAL A 48 7.53 -8.64 15.98
C VAL A 48 6.29 -8.95 16.80
N VAL A 49 5.35 -8.02 16.78
CA VAL A 49 3.98 -8.21 17.31
C VAL A 49 3.03 -8.42 16.14
N THR A 50 2.09 -9.36 16.27
CA THR A 50 1.13 -9.70 15.22
C THR A 50 -0.29 -9.34 15.61
N ALA A 51 -1.11 -8.96 14.63
CA ALA A 51 -2.55 -8.78 14.80
C ALA A 51 -3.32 -9.26 13.58
N THR A 52 -4.40 -9.99 13.79
CA THR A 52 -5.32 -10.33 12.69
C THR A 52 -6.26 -9.16 12.44
N ILE A 53 -6.08 -8.48 11.28
CA ILE A 53 -6.89 -7.32 10.90
C ILE A 53 -7.42 -7.54 9.47
N ASP A 54 -8.74 -7.49 9.34
CA ASP A 54 -9.40 -7.29 8.04
C ASP A 54 -9.71 -5.80 7.88
N VAL A 55 -9.08 -5.16 6.90
CA VAL A 55 -9.25 -3.71 6.66
C VAL A 55 -10.67 -3.30 6.29
N THR A 56 -11.50 -4.26 5.85
CA THR A 56 -12.92 -4.03 5.52
C THR A 56 -13.83 -4.04 6.73
N ALA A 57 -13.39 -4.62 7.86
CA ALA A 57 -14.16 -4.70 9.09
C ALA A 57 -14.31 -3.31 9.74
N GLN A 58 -15.44 -3.10 10.42
CA GLN A 58 -15.72 -1.82 11.09
C GLN A 58 -14.78 -1.57 12.28
N ASP A 59 -14.33 -2.63 12.96
CA ASP A 59 -13.43 -2.58 14.12
C ASP A 59 -11.93 -2.48 13.72
N ALA A 60 -11.60 -2.50 12.41
CA ALA A 60 -10.21 -2.43 11.94
C ALA A 60 -9.41 -1.24 12.52
N PRO A 61 -9.95 -0.01 12.64
CA PRO A 61 -9.23 1.10 13.27
C PRO A 61 -8.92 0.85 14.75
N ALA A 62 -9.85 0.28 15.50
CA ALA A 62 -9.63 -0.06 16.92
C ALA A 62 -8.55 -1.15 17.09
N ARG A 63 -8.56 -2.17 16.22
CA ARG A 63 -7.52 -3.20 16.20
C ARG A 63 -6.14 -2.62 15.83
N LEU A 64 -6.10 -1.64 14.90
CA LEU A 64 -4.87 -0.93 14.58
C LEU A 64 -4.34 -0.19 15.81
N ARG A 65 -5.21 0.53 16.53
CA ARG A 65 -4.82 1.27 17.76
C ARG A 65 -4.26 0.30 18.80
N ALA A 66 -4.92 -0.82 19.03
CA ALA A 66 -4.44 -1.85 19.96
C ALA A 66 -3.06 -2.43 19.54
N LEU A 67 -2.80 -2.61 18.23
CA LEU A 67 -1.51 -3.05 17.73
C LEU A 67 -0.43 -2.00 17.96
N ILE A 68 -0.73 -0.71 17.76
CA ILE A 68 0.18 0.41 18.05
C ILE A 68 0.54 0.42 19.53
N ASP A 69 -0.45 0.27 20.41
CA ASP A 69 -0.26 0.26 21.87
C ASP A 69 0.60 -0.94 22.30
N SER A 70 0.34 -2.13 21.74
CA SER A 70 1.12 -3.34 22.01
C SER A 70 2.59 -3.22 21.57
N LEU A 71 2.88 -2.41 20.53
CA LEU A 71 4.23 -2.11 20.07
C LEU A 71 4.87 -0.95 20.88
N GLY A 72 4.10 -0.29 21.73
CA GLY A 72 4.51 0.88 22.51
C GLY A 72 4.64 2.15 21.68
N GLY A 73 3.92 2.25 20.56
CA GLY A 73 3.87 3.41 19.67
C GLY A 73 4.18 3.11 18.21
N MET A 74 4.16 4.14 17.37
CA MET A 74 4.41 4.02 15.93
C MET A 74 5.17 5.24 15.40
N ASP A 75 6.23 5.00 14.62
CA ASP A 75 7.01 6.03 13.92
C ASP A 75 6.70 6.02 12.42
N LEU A 76 6.41 4.84 11.87
CA LEU A 76 6.08 4.60 10.47
C LEU A 76 4.84 3.71 10.36
N PHE A 77 3.86 4.17 9.60
CA PHE A 77 2.74 3.36 9.13
C PHE A 77 2.96 2.98 7.67
N PHE A 78 3.08 1.68 7.38
CA PHE A 78 3.23 1.17 6.03
C PHE A 78 2.01 0.36 5.61
N TYR A 79 1.25 0.88 4.64
CA TYR A 79 0.06 0.23 4.11
C TYR A 79 0.38 -0.51 2.81
N SER A 80 0.24 -1.84 2.83
CA SER A 80 0.47 -2.73 1.69
C SER A 80 -0.73 -3.62 1.37
N SER A 81 -1.86 -3.44 2.07
CA SER A 81 -3.07 -4.22 1.79
C SER A 81 -3.79 -3.70 0.54
N GLY A 82 -4.26 -4.63 -0.26
CA GLY A 82 -5.04 -4.32 -1.45
C GLY A 82 -5.32 -5.57 -2.27
N ILE A 83 -6.34 -5.50 -3.09
CA ILE A 83 -6.69 -6.54 -4.04
C ILE A 83 -6.80 -5.94 -5.43
N GLY A 84 -6.65 -6.79 -6.45
CA GLY A 84 -6.84 -6.44 -7.85
C GLY A 84 -7.10 -7.70 -8.66
N LYS A 85 -8.07 -7.61 -9.55
CA LYS A 85 -8.40 -8.66 -10.50
C LYS A 85 -8.86 -8.02 -11.80
N GLN A 86 -8.49 -8.60 -12.92
CA GLN A 86 -9.09 -8.21 -14.20
C GLN A 86 -10.60 -8.55 -14.18
N ASN A 87 -11.41 -7.64 -14.71
CA ASN A 87 -12.86 -7.79 -14.72
C ASN A 87 -13.48 -7.17 -15.99
N ARG A 88 -13.18 -7.78 -17.12
CA ARG A 88 -13.67 -7.31 -18.44
C ARG A 88 -15.17 -7.40 -18.62
N THR A 89 -15.83 -8.25 -17.83
CA THR A 89 -17.28 -8.48 -17.85
C THR A 89 -18.04 -7.71 -16.79
N LEU A 90 -17.35 -6.89 -15.98
CA LEU A 90 -17.90 -6.08 -14.90
C LEU A 90 -18.72 -6.90 -13.88
N THR A 91 -18.22 -8.09 -13.50
CA THR A 91 -18.82 -8.91 -12.44
C THR A 91 -18.96 -8.08 -11.16
N PRO A 92 -20.17 -7.85 -10.63
CA PRO A 92 -20.40 -6.90 -9.54
C PRO A 92 -19.60 -7.19 -8.28
N ASP A 93 -19.48 -8.45 -7.88
CA ASP A 93 -18.73 -8.85 -6.68
C ASP A 93 -17.24 -8.48 -6.75
N ILE A 94 -16.62 -8.58 -7.94
CA ILE A 94 -15.23 -8.20 -8.14
C ILE A 94 -15.08 -6.70 -8.00
N GLU A 95 -15.96 -5.90 -8.62
CA GLU A 95 -15.93 -4.44 -8.56
C GLU A 95 -16.15 -3.95 -7.13
N LEU A 96 -17.23 -4.40 -6.48
CA LEU A 96 -17.62 -3.96 -5.14
C LEU A 96 -16.59 -4.40 -4.08
N ASN A 97 -16.08 -5.64 -4.15
CA ASN A 97 -15.03 -6.10 -3.23
C ASN A 97 -13.74 -5.28 -3.39
N THR A 98 -13.38 -4.94 -4.64
CA THR A 98 -12.21 -4.09 -4.92
C THR A 98 -12.39 -2.68 -4.31
N VAL A 99 -13.56 -2.06 -4.49
CA VAL A 99 -13.87 -0.75 -3.91
C VAL A 99 -13.89 -0.81 -2.38
N ASN A 100 -14.52 -1.83 -1.80
CA ASN A 100 -14.57 -2.00 -0.35
C ASN A 100 -13.16 -2.14 0.25
N THR A 101 -12.32 -2.99 -0.34
CA THR A 101 -10.95 -3.23 0.19
C THR A 101 -10.02 -2.05 -0.07
N ASN A 102 -9.93 -1.61 -1.34
CA ASN A 102 -8.94 -0.60 -1.75
C ASN A 102 -9.40 0.84 -1.50
N GLY A 103 -10.72 1.09 -1.41
CA GLY A 103 -11.30 2.40 -1.10
C GLY A 103 -11.61 2.53 0.39
N MET A 104 -12.66 1.85 0.85
CA MET A 104 -13.13 1.99 2.23
C MET A 104 -12.11 1.48 3.25
N GLY A 105 -11.55 0.29 3.04
CA GLY A 105 -10.53 -0.27 3.92
C GLY A 105 -9.28 0.60 4.00
N PHE A 106 -8.83 1.11 2.86
CA PHE A 106 -7.72 2.06 2.80
C PHE A 106 -8.01 3.34 3.60
N THR A 107 -9.18 3.94 3.40
CA THR A 107 -9.59 5.18 4.09
C THR A 107 -9.64 4.98 5.61
N ARG A 108 -10.19 3.85 6.09
CA ARG A 108 -10.24 3.52 7.52
C ARG A 108 -8.85 3.47 8.14
N MET A 109 -7.94 2.73 7.51
CA MET A 109 -6.61 2.47 8.07
C MET A 109 -5.68 3.68 7.98
N ILE A 110 -5.64 4.35 6.83
CA ILE A 110 -4.85 5.58 6.63
C ILE A 110 -5.40 6.72 7.51
N GLY A 111 -6.72 6.85 7.60
CA GLY A 111 -7.35 7.85 8.45
C GLY A 111 -7.04 7.67 9.93
N GLU A 112 -7.00 6.41 10.42
CA GLU A 112 -6.60 6.13 11.80
C GLU A 112 -5.13 6.43 12.05
N ALA A 113 -4.25 6.01 11.14
CA ALA A 113 -2.82 6.33 11.24
C ALA A 113 -2.56 7.84 11.21
N TYR A 114 -3.31 8.57 10.35
CA TYR A 114 -3.22 10.03 10.30
C TYR A 114 -3.64 10.69 11.63
N ARG A 115 -4.77 10.25 12.22
CA ARG A 115 -5.22 10.77 13.53
C ARG A 115 -4.18 10.52 14.62
N TYR A 116 -3.63 9.30 14.68
CA TYR A 116 -2.57 8.97 15.62
C TYR A 116 -1.35 9.90 15.48
N PHE A 117 -0.88 10.14 14.27
CA PHE A 117 0.26 11.04 14.04
C PHE A 117 -0.10 12.51 14.25
N ALA A 118 -1.35 12.91 13.98
CA ALA A 118 -1.81 14.27 14.24
C ALA A 118 -1.87 14.59 15.74
N GLU A 119 -2.22 13.61 16.59
CA GLU A 119 -2.16 13.71 18.05
C GLU A 119 -0.72 13.90 18.55
N ARG A 120 0.26 13.31 17.86
CA ARG A 120 1.69 13.39 18.21
C ARG A 120 2.42 14.60 17.58
N GLY A 121 1.83 15.21 16.58
CA GLY A 121 2.44 16.29 15.80
C GLY A 121 3.41 15.83 14.70
N GLU A 122 3.81 14.54 14.69
CA GLU A 122 4.77 13.99 13.74
C GLU A 122 4.56 12.51 13.41
N GLY A 123 5.07 12.07 12.27
CA GLY A 123 5.07 10.68 11.84
C GLY A 123 5.34 10.50 10.36
N HIS A 124 5.22 9.24 9.91
CA HIS A 124 5.40 8.90 8.50
C HIS A 124 4.35 7.89 8.04
N ILE A 125 3.59 8.23 7.00
CA ILE A 125 2.64 7.36 6.33
C ILE A 125 3.20 6.98 4.95
N ALA A 126 3.45 5.69 4.74
CA ALA A 126 3.84 5.15 3.45
C ALA A 126 2.78 4.16 2.96
N ALA A 127 2.41 4.21 1.69
CA ALA A 127 1.40 3.30 1.15
C ALA A 127 1.75 2.81 -0.25
N ILE A 128 1.48 1.54 -0.51
CA ILE A 128 1.53 0.97 -1.85
C ILE A 128 0.23 1.29 -2.57
N THR A 129 0.34 2.20 -3.54
CA THR A 129 -0.72 2.49 -4.50
C THR A 129 -0.47 1.74 -5.81
N SER A 130 -0.36 2.39 -6.96
CA SER A 130 0.02 1.78 -8.24
C SER A 130 0.22 2.84 -9.33
N ILE A 131 1.00 2.51 -10.36
CA ILE A 131 0.97 3.25 -11.63
C ILE A 131 -0.41 3.16 -12.31
N ALA A 132 -1.18 2.11 -12.04
CA ALA A 132 -2.54 1.93 -12.54
C ALA A 132 -3.52 3.04 -12.11
N GLY A 133 -3.17 3.81 -11.06
CA GLY A 133 -3.94 4.98 -10.63
C GLY A 133 -3.69 6.25 -11.45
N THR A 134 -2.88 6.20 -12.53
CA THR A 134 -2.61 7.38 -13.36
C THR A 134 -3.55 7.54 -14.54
N GLN A 135 -4.15 6.45 -15.00
CA GLN A 135 -5.14 6.41 -16.09
C GLN A 135 -6.15 5.28 -15.82
N GLY A 136 -7.37 5.41 -16.32
CA GLY A 136 -8.37 4.34 -16.25
C GLY A 136 -7.95 3.15 -17.13
N LEU A 137 -7.99 1.94 -16.59
CA LEU A 137 -7.64 0.70 -17.28
C LEU A 137 -8.90 -0.12 -17.55
N GLY A 138 -9.28 -0.30 -18.81
CA GLY A 138 -10.46 -1.07 -19.21
C GLY A 138 -10.50 -2.51 -18.67
N PRO A 139 -9.36 -3.25 -18.63
CA PRO A 139 -9.33 -4.59 -18.04
C PRO A 139 -9.63 -4.66 -16.54
N ALA A 140 -9.45 -3.58 -15.79
CA ALA A 140 -9.60 -3.55 -14.33
C ALA A 140 -10.13 -2.18 -13.84
N PRO A 141 -11.42 -1.85 -14.12
CA PRO A 141 -11.96 -0.52 -13.86
C PRO A 141 -11.91 -0.11 -12.39
N SER A 142 -12.49 -0.90 -11.49
CA SER A 142 -12.47 -0.61 -10.05
C SER A 142 -11.05 -0.55 -9.47
N TYR A 143 -10.16 -1.42 -9.94
CA TYR A 143 -8.77 -1.40 -9.48
C TYR A 143 -8.09 -0.08 -9.84
N SER A 144 -8.11 0.33 -11.12
CA SER A 144 -7.48 1.59 -11.54
C SER A 144 -8.13 2.81 -10.87
N ALA A 145 -9.45 2.82 -10.76
CA ALA A 145 -10.19 3.89 -10.08
C ALA A 145 -9.81 3.98 -8.58
N THR A 146 -9.75 2.84 -7.88
CA THR A 146 -9.36 2.84 -6.46
C THR A 146 -7.91 3.22 -6.25
N LYS A 147 -6.99 2.87 -7.17
CA LYS A 147 -5.60 3.31 -7.10
C LYS A 147 -5.44 4.82 -7.37
N ALA A 148 -6.25 5.39 -8.26
CA ALA A 148 -6.33 6.84 -8.45
C ALA A 148 -6.87 7.54 -7.19
N PHE A 149 -7.94 7.01 -6.59
CA PHE A 149 -8.46 7.47 -5.31
C PHE A 149 -7.37 7.50 -4.22
N GLN A 150 -6.61 6.41 -4.06
CA GLN A 150 -5.52 6.32 -3.07
C GLN A 150 -4.45 7.39 -3.29
N ASN A 151 -4.03 7.62 -4.56
CA ASN A 151 -3.04 8.64 -4.90
C ASN A 151 -3.52 10.05 -4.49
N VAL A 152 -4.78 10.40 -4.83
CA VAL A 152 -5.36 11.70 -4.51
C VAL A 152 -5.62 11.85 -3.02
N TYR A 153 -6.06 10.79 -2.35
CA TYR A 153 -6.33 10.81 -0.92
C TYR A 153 -5.06 11.08 -0.08
N LEU A 154 -3.94 10.40 -0.43
CA LEU A 154 -2.65 10.67 0.23
C LEU A 154 -2.17 12.11 0.01
N GLN A 155 -2.30 12.62 -1.22
CA GLN A 155 -1.95 14.01 -1.55
C GLN A 155 -2.79 15.02 -0.73
N ALA A 156 -4.11 14.77 -0.60
CA ALA A 156 -5.00 15.62 0.17
C ALA A 156 -4.66 15.62 1.68
N LEU A 157 -4.33 14.45 2.23
CA LEU A 157 -3.90 14.34 3.64
C LEU A 157 -2.56 15.05 3.88
N GLU A 158 -1.62 14.97 2.95
CA GLU A 158 -0.34 15.71 3.03
C GLU A 158 -0.59 17.23 3.02
N GLN A 159 -1.45 17.72 2.12
CA GLN A 159 -1.86 19.14 2.10
C GLN A 159 -2.51 19.55 3.43
N GLN A 160 -3.41 18.72 3.96
CA GLN A 160 -4.06 18.98 5.26
C GLN A 160 -3.05 19.00 6.42
N ALA A 161 -2.10 18.07 6.44
CA ALA A 161 -1.05 18.04 7.47
C ALA A 161 -0.19 19.32 7.42
N ASN A 162 0.22 19.73 6.22
CA ASN A 162 1.01 20.96 6.03
C ASN A 162 0.22 22.20 6.47
N ALA A 163 -1.07 22.32 6.11
CA ALA A 163 -1.92 23.44 6.52
C ALA A 163 -2.12 23.51 8.04
N ARG A 164 -2.02 22.38 8.74
CA ARG A 164 -2.10 22.28 10.21
C ARG A 164 -0.76 22.40 10.92
N GLY A 165 0.35 22.59 10.20
CA GLY A 165 1.71 22.65 10.76
C GLY A 165 2.21 21.33 11.34
N LEU A 166 1.64 20.18 10.91
CA LEU A 166 2.03 18.85 11.39
C LEU A 166 3.24 18.32 10.61
N ASN A 167 4.22 17.74 11.30
CA ASN A 167 5.39 17.13 10.68
C ASN A 167 5.11 15.68 10.26
N ILE A 168 4.02 15.44 9.54
CA ILE A 168 3.67 14.13 9.01
C ILE A 168 4.20 14.01 7.59
N ARG A 169 5.07 13.01 7.34
CA ARG A 169 5.60 12.71 6.01
C ARG A 169 4.73 11.68 5.31
N PHE A 170 4.64 11.80 3.98
CA PHE A 170 3.91 10.86 3.14
C PHE A 170 4.84 10.27 2.10
N THR A 171 4.68 8.97 1.81
CA THR A 171 5.38 8.28 0.71
C THR A 171 4.38 7.45 -0.08
N ASP A 172 3.98 7.96 -1.24
CA ASP A 172 3.13 7.26 -2.21
C ASP A 172 4.01 6.38 -3.11
N ILE A 173 3.91 5.07 -2.91
CA ILE A 173 4.71 4.06 -3.61
C ILE A 173 3.87 3.49 -4.75
N ARG A 174 4.32 3.69 -5.97
CA ARG A 174 3.60 3.31 -7.21
C ARG A 174 4.35 2.21 -7.97
N PRO A 175 4.14 0.93 -7.62
CA PRO A 175 4.70 -0.16 -8.40
C PRO A 175 4.03 -0.28 -9.78
N GLY A 176 4.79 -0.81 -10.75
CA GLY A 176 4.24 -1.48 -11.92
C GLY A 176 3.86 -2.92 -11.60
N PHE A 177 4.04 -3.83 -12.55
CA PHE A 177 3.75 -5.24 -12.32
C PHE A 177 4.83 -5.91 -11.46
N VAL A 178 4.41 -6.48 -10.33
CA VAL A 178 5.27 -7.22 -9.40
C VAL A 178 4.71 -8.63 -9.26
N ASN A 179 5.55 -9.65 -9.40
CA ASN A 179 5.17 -11.07 -9.30
C ASN A 179 4.76 -11.41 -7.86
N THR A 180 3.48 -11.30 -7.58
CA THR A 180 2.86 -11.57 -6.27
C THR A 180 1.54 -12.30 -6.48
N ASP A 181 0.97 -12.84 -5.41
CA ASP A 181 -0.37 -13.48 -5.43
C ASP A 181 -1.47 -12.58 -6.06
N LEU A 182 -1.25 -11.28 -6.15
CA LEU A 182 -2.18 -10.33 -6.76
C LEU A 182 -2.30 -10.50 -8.28
N LEU A 183 -1.25 -10.96 -8.94
CA LEU A 183 -1.17 -11.19 -10.39
C LEU A 183 -1.09 -12.69 -10.71
N ASN A 184 -1.71 -13.53 -9.90
CA ASN A 184 -1.77 -14.98 -10.10
C ASN A 184 -2.96 -15.33 -11.02
N ASP A 185 -2.89 -14.87 -12.26
CA ASP A 185 -3.79 -15.16 -13.36
C ASP A 185 -2.98 -15.59 -14.61
N ASP A 186 -3.66 -16.05 -15.65
CA ASP A 186 -3.03 -16.56 -16.87
C ASP A 186 -2.54 -15.45 -17.83
N PHE A 187 -2.56 -14.18 -17.39
CA PHE A 187 -2.15 -13.07 -18.24
C PHE A 187 -0.63 -12.85 -18.21
N HIS A 188 -0.09 -12.59 -19.39
CA HIS A 188 1.30 -12.20 -19.50
C HIS A 188 1.46 -10.68 -19.21
N TYR A 189 2.11 -10.36 -18.09
CA TYR A 189 2.39 -8.98 -17.70
C TYR A 189 3.79 -8.55 -18.12
N PRO A 190 3.94 -7.42 -18.84
CA PRO A 190 5.25 -6.96 -19.28
C PRO A 190 6.11 -6.46 -18.12
N MET A 191 7.43 -6.58 -18.25
CA MET A 191 8.41 -5.98 -17.33
C MET A 191 8.18 -6.34 -15.84
N MET A 192 7.77 -7.58 -15.56
CA MET A 192 7.46 -8.04 -14.21
C MET A 192 8.68 -7.99 -13.29
N LEU A 193 8.53 -7.37 -12.12
CA LEU A 193 9.57 -7.24 -11.12
C LEU A 193 9.44 -8.33 -10.04
N LYS A 194 10.57 -8.83 -9.53
CA LYS A 194 10.59 -9.75 -8.40
C LYS A 194 10.22 -9.00 -7.10
N PRO A 195 9.43 -9.61 -6.18
CA PRO A 195 8.98 -8.96 -4.94
C PRO A 195 10.14 -8.45 -4.06
N ASP A 196 11.22 -9.21 -3.96
CA ASP A 196 12.41 -8.85 -3.20
C ASP A 196 13.12 -7.60 -3.74
N LYS A 197 13.19 -7.46 -5.09
CA LYS A 197 13.74 -6.26 -5.73
C LYS A 197 12.83 -5.04 -5.53
N ALA A 198 11.50 -5.24 -5.60
CA ALA A 198 10.53 -4.18 -5.30
C ALA A 198 10.65 -3.74 -3.84
N ALA A 199 10.70 -4.66 -2.89
CA ALA A 199 10.81 -4.39 -1.46
C ALA A 199 12.05 -3.54 -1.12
N ARG A 200 13.22 -3.86 -1.69
CA ARG A 200 14.44 -3.05 -1.50
C ARG A 200 14.27 -1.60 -1.98
N GLN A 201 13.59 -1.39 -3.11
CA GLN A 201 13.32 -0.04 -3.61
C GLN A 201 12.30 0.69 -2.72
N ILE A 202 11.28 -0.02 -2.21
CA ILE A 202 10.27 0.49 -1.29
C ILE A 202 10.95 0.97 0.02
N VAL A 203 11.78 0.13 0.64
CA VAL A 203 12.49 0.49 1.87
C VAL A 203 13.39 1.72 1.65
N ARG A 204 14.10 1.80 0.52
CA ARG A 204 14.89 3.00 0.16
C ARG A 204 14.02 4.26 0.01
N ALA A 205 12.84 4.14 -0.61
CA ALA A 205 11.91 5.26 -0.77
C ALA A 205 11.37 5.75 0.58
N ILE A 206 11.01 4.84 1.46
CA ILE A 206 10.55 5.11 2.83
C ILE A 206 11.66 5.84 3.63
N LYS A 207 12.87 5.27 3.67
CA LYS A 207 14.01 5.88 4.36
C LYS A 207 14.37 7.27 3.82
N GLY A 208 14.28 7.44 2.51
CA GLY A 208 14.51 8.72 1.84
C GLY A 208 13.33 9.69 1.93
N LYS A 209 12.23 9.32 2.60
CA LYS A 209 11.00 10.13 2.76
C LYS A 209 10.53 10.74 1.43
N ARG A 210 10.54 9.93 0.36
CA ARG A 210 10.15 10.38 -0.99
C ARG A 210 8.64 10.56 -1.07
N HIS A 211 8.14 11.74 -1.48
CA HIS A 211 6.71 12.01 -1.60
C HIS A 211 6.01 11.04 -2.56
N VAL A 212 6.58 10.83 -3.74
CA VAL A 212 6.11 9.84 -4.71
C VAL A 212 7.29 9.03 -5.21
N ARG A 213 7.13 7.71 -5.28
CA ARG A 213 8.13 6.83 -5.87
C ARG A 213 7.49 5.78 -6.77
N VAL A 214 7.70 5.90 -8.07
CA VAL A 214 7.44 4.82 -9.02
C VAL A 214 8.52 3.76 -8.85
N ILE A 215 8.11 2.51 -8.65
CA ILE A 215 9.03 1.38 -8.49
C ILE A 215 9.37 0.81 -9.86
N ASP A 216 10.67 0.65 -10.11
CA ASP A 216 11.32 0.38 -11.38
C ASP A 216 11.41 1.63 -12.30
N TRP A 217 12.64 1.86 -12.79
CA TRP A 217 12.97 3.00 -13.64
C TRP A 217 12.21 3.00 -14.98
N LYS A 218 11.91 1.81 -15.52
CA LYS A 218 11.16 1.66 -16.78
C LYS A 218 9.76 2.25 -16.63
N TYR A 219 9.07 1.94 -15.55
CA TYR A 219 7.76 2.51 -15.24
C TYR A 219 7.85 3.98 -14.85
N ALA A 220 8.96 4.42 -14.24
CA ALA A 220 9.18 5.83 -13.94
C ALA A 220 9.26 6.69 -15.20
N ILE A 221 9.75 6.14 -16.32
CA ILE A 221 9.75 6.79 -17.62
C ILE A 221 8.39 6.63 -18.32
N LEU A 222 7.84 5.42 -18.33
CA LEU A 222 6.61 5.11 -19.06
C LEU A 222 5.39 5.86 -18.50
N THR A 223 5.25 5.94 -17.17
CA THR A 223 4.07 6.51 -16.52
C THR A 223 3.83 7.99 -16.86
N PRO A 224 4.82 8.89 -16.84
CA PRO A 224 4.63 10.25 -17.32
C PRO A 224 4.23 10.32 -18.80
N LEU A 225 4.81 9.48 -19.65
CA LEU A 225 4.52 9.47 -21.10
C LEU A 225 3.06 9.07 -21.37
N TRP A 226 2.58 7.97 -20.77
CA TRP A 226 1.19 7.58 -21.00
C TRP A 226 0.19 8.57 -20.39
N ARG A 227 0.57 9.29 -19.32
CA ARG A 227 -0.26 10.34 -18.74
C ARG A 227 -0.47 11.53 -19.68
N LEU A 228 0.46 11.77 -20.61
CA LEU A 228 0.36 12.81 -21.62
C LEU A 228 -0.53 12.42 -22.81
N LEU A 229 -0.91 11.14 -22.92
CA LEU A 229 -1.81 10.71 -24.00
C LEU A 229 -3.17 11.37 -23.84
N PRO A 230 -3.67 12.06 -24.89
CA PRO A 230 -4.99 12.67 -24.87
C PRO A 230 -6.09 11.63 -24.64
N ARG A 231 -7.12 11.99 -23.86
CA ARG A 231 -8.26 11.09 -23.59
C ARG A 231 -8.88 10.45 -24.85
N PRO A 232 -9.04 11.16 -25.98
CA PRO A 232 -9.56 10.56 -27.20
C PRO A 232 -8.71 9.39 -27.71
N LEU A 233 -7.39 9.44 -27.56
CA LEU A 233 -6.50 8.34 -27.94
C LEU A 233 -6.54 7.23 -26.90
N TRP A 234 -6.43 7.57 -25.62
CA TRP A 234 -6.42 6.59 -24.52
C TRP A 234 -7.63 5.66 -24.53
N ARG A 235 -8.85 6.20 -24.74
CA ARG A 235 -10.09 5.44 -24.72
C ARG A 235 -10.21 4.38 -25.83
N HIS A 236 -9.41 4.46 -26.88
CA HIS A 236 -9.39 3.52 -28.01
C HIS A 236 -8.24 2.52 -27.95
N LEU A 237 -7.34 2.64 -26.96
CA LEU A 237 -6.26 1.67 -26.78
C LEU A 237 -6.83 0.32 -26.31
N LYS A 238 -6.44 -0.75 -26.98
CA LYS A 238 -6.73 -2.13 -26.56
C LYS A 238 -5.61 -2.55 -25.60
N LEU A 239 -5.92 -2.54 -24.31
CA LEU A 239 -5.01 -2.93 -23.22
C LEU A 239 -5.27 -4.36 -22.76
#